data_a776cbad69c3ee4c364b779fbba906c3
#
_entry.id   a776cbad69c3ee4c364b779fbba906c3
#
_cell.length_a   1.000
_cell.length_b   1.000
_cell.length_c   1.000
_cell.angle_alpha   90.00
_cell.angle_beta   90.00
_cell.angle_gamma   90.00
#
_symmetry.space_group_name_H-M   'P 1'
#
loop_
_entity.id
_entity.type
_entity.pdbx_description
1 polymer ?
#
loop_
_entity_poly.entity_id
_entity_poly.type
_entity_poly.pdbx_seq_one_letter_code
_entity_poly.pdbx_strand_id
1 'polypeptide(L)'
;MFEILRSYSPLVEPMSLDEAFVDLTGCERLHGPTLKAAEKIRNEIKDQLGLNACIGIATNKLMAKIASAYCKPNGMLWIPPGSEQRFLAPLSIKRIPGIGPKGVTRLNRMGIKSVADLSRLPLELLEEIYGKWGASLYRKARGIYTSPVFAETEGPRSISRETTLQADSIDPLFLESTLSYTVSYTHLTLPTNREV
;
A
#
# COMPACT_ATOMS: atom_id res chain seq x y z
N MET A 1 -16.46 -0.71 -6.70
CA MET A 1 -15.73 -1.16 -5.48
C MET A 1 -15.68 -0.05 -4.42
N PHE A 2 -15.14 1.14 -4.69
CA PHE A 2 -15.03 2.20 -3.66
C PHE A 2 -16.37 2.68 -3.11
N GLU A 3 -17.43 2.72 -3.91
CA GLU A 3 -18.79 3.04 -3.46
C GLU A 3 -19.30 2.03 -2.43
N ILE A 4 -19.07 0.74 -2.69
CA ILE A 4 -19.37 -0.32 -1.71
C ILE A 4 -18.61 -0.08 -0.41
N LEU A 5 -17.31 0.22 -0.48
CA LEU A 5 -16.51 0.47 0.72
C LEU A 5 -17.01 1.69 1.51
N ARG A 6 -17.39 2.78 0.81
CA ARG A 6 -17.94 3.99 1.45
C ARG A 6 -19.30 3.80 2.10
N SER A 7 -20.08 2.80 1.71
CA SER A 7 -21.32 2.46 2.41
C SER A 7 -21.09 1.81 3.78
N TYR A 8 -19.88 1.33 4.05
CA TYR A 8 -19.50 0.73 5.33
C TYR A 8 -18.76 1.69 6.27
N SER A 9 -18.01 2.65 5.71
CA SER A 9 -17.27 3.63 6.50
C SER A 9 -17.04 4.92 5.70
N PRO A 10 -17.10 6.09 6.33
CA PRO A 10 -16.68 7.33 5.70
C PRO A 10 -15.17 7.42 5.49
N LEU A 11 -14.38 6.63 6.22
CA LEU A 11 -12.92 6.62 6.15
C LEU A 11 -12.44 5.51 5.21
N VAL A 12 -12.40 5.84 3.92
CA VAL A 12 -11.91 4.97 2.84
C VAL A 12 -10.77 5.69 2.13
N GLU A 13 -9.57 5.12 2.18
CA GLU A 13 -8.38 5.64 1.52
C GLU A 13 -8.04 4.76 0.30
N PRO A 14 -8.32 5.20 -0.92
CA PRO A 14 -7.88 4.52 -2.13
C PRO A 14 -6.36 4.55 -2.25
N MET A 15 -5.74 3.39 -2.53
CA MET A 15 -4.30 3.26 -2.75
C MET A 15 -3.95 3.08 -4.22
N SER A 16 -4.83 2.41 -4.96
CA SER A 16 -4.75 2.19 -6.41
C SER A 16 -6.16 1.96 -6.97
N LEU A 17 -6.27 1.55 -8.22
CA LEU A 17 -7.56 1.24 -8.85
C LEU A 17 -8.30 0.06 -8.18
N ASP A 18 -7.56 -0.82 -7.51
CA ASP A 18 -8.03 -2.10 -6.95
C ASP A 18 -7.71 -2.30 -5.47
N GLU A 19 -7.05 -1.34 -4.81
CA GLU A 19 -6.68 -1.41 -3.40
C GLU A 19 -7.18 -0.19 -2.62
N ALA A 20 -7.72 -0.43 -1.42
CA ALA A 20 -8.07 0.61 -0.46
C ALA A 20 -7.84 0.16 0.99
N PHE A 21 -7.64 1.13 1.87
CA PHE A 21 -7.82 0.95 3.31
C PHE A 21 -9.19 1.49 3.71
N VAL A 22 -9.81 0.79 4.68
CA VAL A 22 -11.09 1.17 5.27
C VAL A 22 -10.92 1.12 6.79
N ASP A 23 -11.23 2.22 7.46
CA ASP A 23 -11.28 2.23 8.92
C ASP A 23 -12.72 1.96 9.37
N LEU A 24 -12.94 0.82 10.02
CA LEU A 24 -14.24 0.39 10.52
C LEU A 24 -14.43 0.73 12.01
N THR A 25 -13.52 1.50 12.60
CA THR A 25 -13.63 1.91 14.02
C THR A 25 -14.91 2.69 14.25
N GLY A 26 -15.73 2.24 15.19
CA GLY A 26 -17.02 2.86 15.53
C GLY A 26 -18.17 2.50 14.59
N CYS A 27 -17.95 1.66 13.58
CA CYS A 27 -18.98 1.25 12.62
C CYS A 27 -19.76 -0.01 13.10
N GLU A 28 -19.40 -0.58 14.24
CA GLU A 28 -19.92 -1.87 14.73
C GLU A 28 -21.44 -1.84 14.99
N ARG A 29 -21.99 -0.68 15.34
CA ARG A 29 -23.44 -0.53 15.56
C ARG A 29 -24.25 -0.65 14.27
N LEU A 30 -23.66 -0.26 13.15
CA LEU A 30 -24.32 -0.27 11.83
C LEU A 30 -24.13 -1.60 11.11
N HIS A 31 -22.91 -2.14 11.15
CA HIS A 31 -22.52 -3.27 10.29
C HIS A 31 -22.24 -4.56 11.08
N GLY A 32 -22.27 -4.49 12.41
CA GLY A 32 -21.92 -5.59 13.30
C GLY A 32 -20.41 -5.70 13.53
N PRO A 33 -19.96 -6.79 14.17
CA PRO A 33 -18.52 -6.99 14.43
C PRO A 33 -17.66 -6.89 13.17
N THR A 34 -16.47 -6.33 13.29
CA THR A 34 -15.54 -6.05 12.18
C THR A 34 -15.35 -7.23 11.23
N LEU A 35 -15.23 -8.46 11.76
CA LEU A 35 -15.10 -9.68 10.93
C LEU A 35 -16.33 -9.90 10.04
N LYS A 36 -17.55 -9.71 10.60
CA LYS A 36 -18.79 -9.86 9.83
C LYS A 36 -18.95 -8.74 8.81
N ALA A 37 -18.58 -7.51 9.16
CA ALA A 37 -18.58 -6.39 8.22
C ALA A 37 -17.64 -6.67 7.03
N ALA A 38 -16.43 -7.14 7.29
CA ALA A 38 -15.46 -7.51 6.26
C ALA A 38 -15.97 -8.66 5.36
N GLU A 39 -16.62 -9.64 5.92
CA GLU A 39 -17.25 -10.73 5.15
C GLU A 39 -18.37 -10.20 4.23
N LYS A 40 -19.22 -9.33 4.74
CA LYS A 40 -20.28 -8.67 3.96
C LYS A 40 -19.68 -7.87 2.80
N ILE A 41 -18.66 -7.04 3.06
CA ILE A 41 -17.95 -6.26 2.03
C ILE A 41 -17.43 -7.19 0.93
N ARG A 42 -16.77 -8.29 1.31
CA ARG A 42 -16.23 -9.25 0.34
C ARG A 42 -17.30 -9.88 -0.54
N ASN A 43 -18.42 -10.30 0.08
CA ASN A 43 -19.53 -10.91 -0.62
C ASN A 43 -20.21 -9.89 -1.55
N GLU A 44 -20.43 -8.68 -1.09
CA GLU A 44 -21.02 -7.60 -1.89
C GLU A 44 -20.17 -7.22 -3.10
N ILE A 45 -18.85 -7.13 -2.94
CA ILE A 45 -17.91 -6.95 -4.07
C ILE A 45 -18.05 -8.11 -5.06
N LYS A 46 -18.17 -9.34 -4.58
CA LYS A 46 -18.35 -10.50 -5.43
C LYS A 46 -19.67 -10.49 -6.17
N ASP A 47 -20.76 -10.17 -5.47
CA ASP A 47 -22.12 -10.24 -6.03
C ASP A 47 -22.39 -9.11 -7.03
N GLN A 48 -21.93 -7.89 -6.71
CA GLN A 48 -22.19 -6.72 -7.57
C GLN A 48 -21.18 -6.56 -8.72
N LEU A 49 -19.91 -6.95 -8.49
CA LEU A 49 -18.84 -6.69 -9.46
C LEU A 49 -18.24 -7.97 -10.08
N GLY A 50 -18.60 -9.15 -9.59
CA GLY A 50 -18.01 -10.40 -10.03
C GLY A 50 -16.54 -10.58 -9.61
N LEU A 51 -15.97 -9.69 -8.80
CA LEU A 51 -14.56 -9.67 -8.42
C LEU A 51 -14.30 -10.46 -7.13
N ASN A 52 -13.15 -11.13 -7.07
CA ASN A 52 -12.67 -11.72 -5.83
C ASN A 52 -11.82 -10.71 -5.06
N ALA A 53 -12.17 -10.48 -3.79
CA ALA A 53 -11.43 -9.59 -2.92
C ALA A 53 -10.68 -10.35 -1.82
N CYS A 54 -9.45 -9.92 -1.51
CA CYS A 54 -8.68 -10.36 -0.34
C CYS A 54 -8.72 -9.28 0.71
N ILE A 55 -9.13 -9.62 1.92
CA ILE A 55 -9.27 -8.66 3.01
C ILE A 55 -8.32 -9.00 4.16
N GLY A 56 -7.44 -8.07 4.49
CA GLY A 56 -6.62 -8.11 5.69
C GLY A 56 -7.23 -7.21 6.78
N ILE A 57 -7.45 -7.75 7.97
CA ILE A 57 -8.02 -7.04 9.10
C ILE A 57 -6.96 -6.95 10.19
N ALA A 58 -6.63 -5.74 10.64
CA ALA A 58 -5.60 -5.52 11.64
C ALA A 58 -5.75 -4.16 12.32
N THR A 59 -4.92 -3.88 13.30
CA THR A 59 -4.90 -2.63 14.08
C THR A 59 -4.34 -1.42 13.32
N ASN A 60 -3.67 -1.63 12.19
CA ASN A 60 -3.09 -0.55 11.38
C ASN A 60 -2.92 -0.96 9.90
N LYS A 61 -2.72 0.05 9.04
CA LYS A 61 -2.62 -0.13 7.59
C LYS A 61 -1.51 -1.08 7.15
N LEU A 62 -0.34 -1.05 7.82
CA LEU A 62 0.78 -1.93 7.49
C LEU A 62 0.40 -3.40 7.67
N MET A 63 -0.17 -3.73 8.82
CA MET A 63 -0.56 -5.10 9.16
C MET A 63 -1.72 -5.57 8.29
N ALA A 64 -2.72 -4.72 8.04
CA ALA A 64 -3.83 -5.03 7.13
C ALA A 64 -3.33 -5.33 5.71
N LYS A 65 -2.38 -4.55 5.16
CA LYS A 65 -1.80 -4.78 3.84
C LYS A 65 -1.02 -6.10 3.77
N ILE A 66 -0.22 -6.42 4.80
CA ILE A 66 0.51 -7.69 4.84
C ILE A 66 -0.47 -8.87 4.96
N ALA A 67 -1.51 -8.74 5.78
CA ALA A 67 -2.54 -9.76 5.95
C ALA A 67 -3.30 -10.03 4.64
N SER A 68 -3.73 -8.99 3.92
CA SER A 68 -4.43 -9.14 2.64
C SER A 68 -3.55 -9.79 1.58
N ALA A 69 -2.24 -9.46 1.54
CA ALA A 69 -1.30 -10.09 0.64
C ALA A 69 -1.00 -11.56 1.01
N TYR A 70 -1.08 -11.90 2.29
CA TYR A 70 -0.83 -13.26 2.78
C TYR A 70 -1.99 -14.21 2.45
N CYS A 71 -3.22 -13.74 2.48
CA CYS A 71 -4.41 -14.55 2.25
C CYS A 71 -4.87 -14.63 0.78
N LYS A 72 -4.06 -14.15 -0.18
CA LYS A 72 -4.33 -14.31 -1.62
C LYS A 72 -4.28 -15.81 -2.03
N PRO A 73 -5.11 -16.26 -2.97
CA PRO A 73 -6.24 -15.58 -3.60
C PRO A 73 -7.53 -15.70 -2.77
N ASN A 74 -8.41 -14.69 -2.87
CA ASN A 74 -9.80 -14.70 -2.36
C ASN A 74 -9.94 -15.08 -0.88
N GLY A 75 -9.00 -14.66 -0.03
CA GLY A 75 -8.99 -14.94 1.39
C GLY A 75 -9.36 -13.76 2.28
N MET A 76 -9.58 -14.04 3.56
CA MET A 76 -9.72 -13.06 4.61
C MET A 76 -8.84 -13.47 5.80
N LEU A 77 -8.04 -12.55 6.32
CA LEU A 77 -7.14 -12.81 7.44
C LEU A 77 -7.25 -11.71 8.48
N TRP A 78 -7.52 -12.10 9.71
CA TRP A 78 -7.51 -11.21 10.85
C TRP A 78 -6.25 -11.41 11.68
N ILE A 79 -5.57 -10.33 11.97
CA ILE A 79 -4.45 -10.28 12.91
C ILE A 79 -4.96 -9.59 14.19
N PRO A 80 -5.17 -10.35 15.27
CA PRO A 80 -5.66 -9.77 16.52
C PRO A 80 -4.67 -8.75 17.11
N PRO A 81 -5.17 -7.72 17.83
CA PRO A 81 -4.31 -6.80 18.57
C PRO A 81 -3.34 -7.53 19.48
N GLY A 82 -2.06 -7.11 19.47
CA GLY A 82 -0.99 -7.72 20.27
C GLY A 82 -0.34 -8.96 19.65
N SER A 83 -0.85 -9.47 18.51
CA SER A 83 -0.26 -10.61 17.80
C SER A 83 0.62 -10.21 16.61
N GLU A 84 0.82 -8.91 16.36
CA GLU A 84 1.51 -8.36 15.20
C GLU A 84 2.93 -8.93 15.05
N GLN A 85 3.72 -8.88 16.12
CA GLN A 85 5.10 -9.40 16.09
C GLN A 85 5.15 -10.92 15.88
N ARG A 86 4.25 -11.67 16.53
CA ARG A 86 4.17 -13.12 16.38
C ARG A 86 3.83 -13.51 14.94
N PHE A 87 2.94 -12.76 14.31
CA PHE A 87 2.57 -12.96 12.90
C PHE A 87 3.72 -12.59 11.96
N LEU A 88 4.39 -11.46 12.20
CA LEU A 88 5.45 -10.95 11.35
C LEU A 88 6.74 -11.78 11.43
N ALA A 89 7.11 -12.26 12.60
CA ALA A 89 8.41 -12.87 12.88
C ALA A 89 8.85 -13.93 11.85
N PRO A 90 8.02 -14.91 11.46
CA PRO A 90 8.42 -15.96 10.50
C PRO A 90 8.43 -15.46 9.04
N LEU A 91 7.90 -14.28 8.75
CA LEU A 91 7.80 -13.80 7.38
C LEU A 91 9.17 -13.40 6.83
N SER A 92 9.36 -13.63 5.53
CA SER A 92 10.52 -13.08 4.81
C SER A 92 10.42 -11.55 4.77
N ILE A 93 11.56 -10.86 4.88
CA ILE A 93 11.67 -9.39 4.79
C ILE A 93 11.05 -8.82 3.51
N LYS A 94 11.01 -9.58 2.42
CA LYS A 94 10.36 -9.18 1.16
C LYS A 94 8.84 -8.94 1.29
N ARG A 95 8.22 -9.40 2.37
CA ARG A 95 6.79 -9.19 2.65
C ARG A 95 6.50 -7.84 3.29
N ILE A 96 7.53 -7.14 3.77
CA ILE A 96 7.37 -5.81 4.37
C ILE A 96 7.23 -4.76 3.26
N PRO A 97 6.10 -4.02 3.20
CA PRO A 97 5.91 -2.95 2.23
C PRO A 97 7.01 -1.88 2.32
N GLY A 98 7.59 -1.55 1.15
CA GLY A 98 8.70 -0.60 1.03
C GLY A 98 10.09 -1.24 1.10
N ILE A 99 10.19 -2.58 1.18
CA ILE A 99 11.45 -3.30 0.95
C ILE A 99 11.43 -3.87 -0.46
N GLY A 100 11.98 -3.14 -1.41
CA GLY A 100 12.11 -3.56 -2.79
C GLY A 100 13.28 -4.56 -3.01
N PRO A 101 13.45 -5.09 -4.23
CA PRO A 101 14.48 -6.10 -4.53
C PRO A 101 15.90 -5.70 -4.09
N LYS A 102 16.30 -4.45 -4.32
CA LYS A 102 17.63 -3.93 -3.90
C LYS A 102 17.78 -3.94 -2.36
N GLY A 103 16.70 -3.57 -1.64
CA GLY A 103 16.67 -3.62 -0.17
C GLY A 103 16.77 -5.05 0.36
N VAL A 104 16.03 -5.99 -0.23
CA VAL A 104 16.10 -7.42 0.11
C VAL A 104 17.53 -7.95 -0.09
N THR A 105 18.16 -7.66 -1.23
CA THR A 105 19.52 -8.10 -1.52
C THR A 105 20.51 -7.56 -0.49
N ARG A 106 20.39 -6.27 -0.13
CA ARG A 106 21.30 -5.63 0.84
C ARG A 106 21.14 -6.22 2.24
N LEU A 107 19.90 -6.41 2.71
CA LEU A 107 19.62 -7.02 4.00
C LEU A 107 20.06 -8.48 4.04
N ASN A 108 19.84 -9.25 2.99
CA ASN A 108 20.28 -10.64 2.91
C ASN A 108 21.81 -10.79 2.99
N ARG A 109 22.60 -9.86 2.42
CA ARG A 109 24.08 -9.84 2.55
C ARG A 109 24.52 -9.63 3.99
N MET A 110 23.70 -9.01 4.82
CA MET A 110 23.92 -8.84 6.26
C MET A 110 23.37 -10.02 7.10
N GLY A 111 22.92 -11.09 6.46
CA GLY A 111 22.33 -12.26 7.13
C GLY A 111 20.86 -12.08 7.54
N ILE A 112 20.22 -10.95 7.23
CA ILE A 112 18.84 -10.62 7.61
C ILE A 112 17.90 -11.16 6.53
N LYS A 113 17.22 -12.28 6.81
CA LYS A 113 16.32 -12.96 5.86
C LYS A 113 14.86 -12.91 6.28
N SER A 114 14.61 -12.92 7.58
CA SER A 114 13.27 -12.88 8.18
C SER A 114 13.00 -11.56 8.88
N VAL A 115 11.73 -11.29 9.15
CA VAL A 115 11.34 -10.14 9.97
C VAL A 115 11.82 -10.30 11.40
N ALA A 116 11.93 -11.54 11.91
CA ALA A 116 12.52 -11.81 13.21
C ALA A 116 13.99 -11.36 13.27
N ASP A 117 14.78 -11.62 12.22
CA ASP A 117 16.17 -11.16 12.17
C ASP A 117 16.25 -9.63 12.18
N LEU A 118 15.42 -8.98 11.38
CA LEU A 118 15.34 -7.52 11.31
C LEU A 118 14.90 -6.91 12.65
N SER A 119 13.96 -7.54 13.33
CA SER A 119 13.44 -7.03 14.61
C SER A 119 14.41 -7.11 15.77
N ARG A 120 15.48 -7.93 15.68
CA ARG A 120 16.54 -8.01 16.68
C ARG A 120 17.55 -6.86 16.61
N LEU A 121 17.59 -6.15 15.48
CA LEU A 121 18.53 -5.06 15.31
C LEU A 121 18.11 -3.83 16.11
N PRO A 122 19.05 -3.13 16.76
CA PRO A 122 18.76 -1.88 17.44
C PRO A 122 18.46 -0.77 16.44
N LEU A 123 17.69 0.23 16.91
CA LEU A 123 17.29 1.37 16.09
C LEU A 123 18.49 2.14 15.57
N GLU A 124 19.45 2.38 16.46
CA GLU A 124 20.67 3.18 16.21
C GLU A 124 21.48 2.59 15.04
N LEU A 125 21.64 1.26 15.02
CA LEU A 125 22.35 0.57 13.93
C LEU A 125 21.62 0.71 12.60
N LEU A 126 20.29 0.58 12.61
CA LEU A 126 19.49 0.72 11.39
C LEU A 126 19.49 2.17 10.89
N GLU A 127 19.48 3.16 11.79
CA GLU A 127 19.56 4.57 11.42
C GLU A 127 20.96 4.94 10.90
N GLU A 128 22.01 4.42 11.48
CA GLU A 128 23.38 4.62 11.01
C GLU A 128 23.57 4.11 9.57
N ILE A 129 23.05 2.90 9.27
CA ILE A 129 23.24 2.25 7.96
C ILE A 129 22.30 2.81 6.89
N TYR A 130 21.06 3.17 7.28
CA TYR A 130 19.97 3.44 6.34
C TYR A 130 19.26 4.79 6.56
N GLY A 131 19.67 5.57 7.56
CA GLY A 131 19.05 6.86 7.89
C GLY A 131 17.56 6.72 8.22
N LYS A 132 16.74 7.64 7.73
CA LYS A 132 15.28 7.65 7.94
C LYS A 132 14.59 6.35 7.51
N TRP A 133 15.14 5.66 6.49
CA TRP A 133 14.62 4.37 6.07
C TRP A 133 14.86 3.28 7.11
N GLY A 134 16.00 3.33 7.80
CA GLY A 134 16.31 2.43 8.93
C GLY A 134 15.30 2.55 10.07
N ALA A 135 14.96 3.78 10.47
CA ALA A 135 13.91 4.01 11.47
C ALA A 135 12.53 3.46 11.01
N SER A 136 12.24 3.59 9.73
CA SER A 136 11.01 3.00 9.16
C SER A 136 11.04 1.47 9.22
N LEU A 137 12.16 0.84 8.86
CA LEU A 137 12.34 -0.60 8.94
C LEU A 137 12.18 -1.13 10.36
N TYR A 138 12.79 -0.45 11.33
CA TYR A 138 12.70 -0.78 12.75
C TYR A 138 11.25 -0.86 13.23
N ARG A 139 10.46 0.19 12.93
CA ARG A 139 9.03 0.24 13.29
C ARG A 139 8.22 -0.83 12.56
N LYS A 140 8.41 -0.96 11.25
CA LYS A 140 7.67 -1.94 10.43
C LYS A 140 7.94 -3.38 10.85
N ALA A 141 9.18 -3.72 11.20
CA ALA A 141 9.52 -5.05 11.68
C ALA A 141 8.83 -5.42 13.01
N ARG A 142 8.36 -4.42 13.75
CA ARG A 142 7.62 -4.57 15.01
C ARG A 142 6.11 -4.41 14.85
N GLY A 143 5.62 -4.26 13.61
CA GLY A 143 4.21 -4.05 13.32
C GLY A 143 3.70 -2.66 13.71
N ILE A 144 4.62 -1.70 13.95
CA ILE A 144 4.27 -0.34 14.36
C ILE A 144 4.06 0.53 13.12
N TYR A 145 2.86 1.09 13.00
CA TYR A 145 2.50 2.01 11.93
C TYR A 145 1.39 2.95 12.42
N THR A 146 1.65 4.25 12.37
CA THR A 146 0.81 5.27 13.02
C THR A 146 0.01 6.15 12.06
N SER A 147 0.21 5.98 10.73
CA SER A 147 -0.56 6.77 9.76
C SER A 147 -2.03 6.33 9.77
N PRO A 148 -2.97 7.25 10.01
CA PRO A 148 -4.39 6.96 9.96
C PRO A 148 -4.85 6.66 8.53
N VAL A 149 -6.11 6.23 8.40
CA VAL A 149 -6.80 6.14 7.10
C VAL A 149 -7.34 7.53 6.78
N PHE A 150 -7.03 8.04 5.59
CA PHE A 150 -7.49 9.36 5.13
C PHE A 150 -8.67 9.18 4.18
N ALA A 151 -9.77 9.90 4.44
CA ALA A 151 -10.95 9.89 3.56
C ALA A 151 -10.72 10.64 2.25
N GLU A 152 -9.89 11.68 2.29
CA GLU A 152 -9.53 12.50 1.14
C GLU A 152 -8.04 12.33 0.82
N THR A 153 -7.76 11.99 -0.41
CA THR A 153 -6.40 12.11 -0.95
C THR A 153 -6.24 13.52 -1.49
N GLU A 154 -5.22 14.26 -1.02
CA GLU A 154 -4.81 15.49 -1.70
C GLU A 154 -4.67 15.20 -3.20
N GLY A 155 -5.12 16.13 -4.03
CA GLY A 155 -4.94 16.02 -5.48
C GLY A 155 -3.48 15.78 -5.85
N PRO A 156 -3.18 15.27 -7.03
CA PRO A 156 -1.82 14.99 -7.44
C PRO A 156 -0.97 16.27 -7.40
N ARG A 157 0.14 16.23 -6.64
CA ARG A 157 1.09 17.35 -6.54
C ARG A 157 1.93 17.52 -7.80
N SER A 158 2.02 16.46 -8.62
CA SER A 158 2.72 16.47 -9.90
C SER A 158 2.04 15.50 -10.86
N ILE A 159 2.07 15.84 -12.13
CA ILE A 159 1.62 14.99 -13.22
C ILE A 159 2.83 14.76 -14.11
N SER A 160 3.18 13.49 -14.34
CA SER A 160 4.28 13.11 -15.22
C SER A 160 3.85 11.99 -16.16
N ARG A 161 4.49 11.94 -17.32
CA ARG A 161 4.35 10.85 -18.27
C ARG A 161 5.72 10.35 -18.66
N GLU A 162 5.88 9.05 -18.65
CA GLU A 162 7.08 8.37 -19.15
C GLU A 162 6.70 7.51 -20.34
N THR A 163 7.62 7.44 -21.31
CA THR A 163 7.50 6.54 -22.47
C THR A 163 8.84 5.87 -22.69
N THR A 164 8.83 4.55 -22.68
CA THR A 164 10.00 3.76 -23.09
C THR A 164 9.89 3.47 -24.58
N LEU A 165 10.89 3.87 -25.34
CA LEU A 165 10.94 3.59 -26.77
C LEU A 165 11.15 2.08 -26.99
N GLN A 166 10.55 1.54 -28.06
CA GLN A 166 10.71 0.12 -28.42
C GLN A 166 12.13 -0.20 -28.90
N ALA A 167 12.82 0.79 -29.47
CA ALA A 167 14.22 0.73 -29.87
C ALA A 167 14.87 2.08 -29.59
N ASP A 168 16.20 2.08 -29.36
CA ASP A 168 16.96 3.30 -29.19
C ASP A 168 16.90 4.12 -30.47
N SER A 169 16.70 5.43 -30.35
CA SER A 169 16.64 6.35 -31.50
C SER A 169 17.44 7.60 -31.20
N ILE A 170 18.16 8.04 -32.24
CA ILE A 170 18.87 9.33 -32.29
C ILE A 170 18.23 10.29 -33.33
N ASP A 171 17.09 9.90 -33.90
CA ASP A 171 16.36 10.74 -34.86
C ASP A 171 15.73 11.95 -34.13
N PRO A 172 16.17 13.18 -34.42
CA PRO A 172 15.68 14.37 -33.74
C PRO A 172 14.19 14.60 -33.95
N LEU A 173 13.64 14.34 -35.12
CA LEU A 173 12.22 14.57 -35.44
C LEU A 173 11.33 13.59 -34.62
N PHE A 174 11.75 12.33 -34.54
CA PHE A 174 11.04 11.33 -33.74
C PHE A 174 11.11 11.66 -32.26
N LEU A 175 12.26 12.06 -31.73
CA LEU A 175 12.42 12.44 -30.33
C LEU A 175 11.63 13.69 -30.01
N GLU A 176 11.64 14.72 -30.88
CA GLU A 176 10.87 15.96 -30.69
C GLU A 176 9.34 15.69 -30.67
N SER A 177 8.86 14.87 -31.62
CA SER A 177 7.45 14.49 -31.66
C SER A 177 7.01 13.71 -30.42
N THR A 178 7.84 12.79 -29.93
CA THR A 178 7.60 12.02 -28.71
C THR A 178 7.58 12.93 -27.48
N LEU A 179 8.50 13.89 -27.41
CA LEU A 179 8.56 14.87 -26.33
C LEU A 179 7.34 15.79 -26.33
N SER A 180 6.97 16.32 -27.50
CA SER A 180 5.78 17.16 -27.68
C SER A 180 4.50 16.45 -27.25
N TYR A 181 4.35 15.19 -27.63
CA TYR A 181 3.22 14.37 -27.17
C TYR A 181 3.19 14.20 -25.64
N THR A 182 4.35 13.94 -25.04
CA THR A 182 4.49 13.78 -23.59
C THR A 182 4.14 15.07 -22.84
N VAL A 183 4.64 16.22 -23.32
CA VAL A 183 4.35 17.54 -22.75
C VAL A 183 2.88 17.92 -22.92
N SER A 184 2.31 17.73 -24.09
CA SER A 184 0.88 18.01 -24.35
C SER A 184 -0.04 17.22 -23.43
N TYR A 185 0.28 15.95 -23.17
CA TYR A 185 -0.48 15.13 -22.22
C TYR A 185 -0.46 15.71 -20.80
N THR A 186 0.71 16.13 -20.31
CA THR A 186 0.83 16.73 -18.96
C THR A 186 0.07 18.04 -18.86
N HIS A 187 0.08 18.89 -19.89
CA HIS A 187 -0.68 20.13 -19.92
C HIS A 187 -2.19 19.92 -19.93
N LEU A 188 -2.70 18.95 -20.70
CA LEU A 188 -4.13 18.65 -20.79
C LEU A 188 -4.69 18.01 -19.49
N THR A 189 -3.84 17.32 -18.72
CA THR A 189 -4.25 16.65 -17.48
C THR A 189 -4.06 17.49 -16.23
N LEU A 190 -3.31 18.60 -16.31
CA LEU A 190 -3.24 19.56 -15.20
C LEU A 190 -4.63 20.16 -14.95
N PRO A 191 -5.14 20.15 -13.70
CA PRO A 191 -6.36 20.88 -13.39
C PRO A 191 -6.12 22.34 -13.73
N THR A 192 -6.92 22.87 -14.65
CA THR A 192 -6.95 24.29 -14.95
C THR A 192 -7.57 25.01 -13.76
N ASN A 193 -6.81 25.25 -12.71
CA ASN A 193 -7.17 26.23 -11.70
C ASN A 193 -7.07 27.62 -12.35
N ARG A 194 -8.08 27.96 -13.11
CA ARG A 194 -8.46 29.32 -13.43
C ARG A 194 -9.78 29.60 -12.74
N GLU A 195 -9.71 29.86 -11.44
CA GLU A 195 -10.63 30.77 -10.78
C GLU A 195 -9.76 31.69 -9.90
N VAL A 196 -9.56 32.86 -10.42
CA VAL A 196 -9.09 34.05 -9.70
C VAL A 196 -10.31 34.71 -9.07
#